data_06387d9a6ea75164b38d1227085b891a
#
_entry.id   06387d9a6ea75164b38d1227085b891a
#
_cell.length_a   1.000
_cell.length_b   1.000
_cell.length_c   1.000
_cell.angle_alpha   90.00
_cell.angle_beta   90.00
_cell.angle_gamma   90.00
#
_symmetry.space_group_name_H-M   'P 1'
#
loop_
_entity.id
_entity.type
_entity.pdbx_description
1 polymer ?
#
loop_
_entity_poly.entity_id
_entity_poly.type
_entity_poly.pdbx_seq_one_letter_code
_entity_poly.pdbx_strand_id
1 'polypeptide(L)'
;LDRNAFSSVADSLLAAGFKLRFRAGGHSMGSALRDGERVTVAPVDARDVDVGDIVFCQTWRGPLAHRVQRIEQAAAGAVRFALRGDASFEDDRPVAASQLRGRVISVERNGRAFDLALRGGALGRRIFVAALRARAALASATRALGTRGVLVRDPAA
;
A
#
# COMPACT_ATOMS: atom_id res chain seq x y z
N LEU A 1 12.60 5.27 19.50
CA LEU A 1 11.39 6.09 19.47
C LEU A 1 10.20 5.15 19.59
N ASP A 2 9.29 5.43 20.53
CA ASP A 2 8.05 4.68 20.55
C ASP A 2 7.18 5.04 19.35
N ARG A 3 6.15 4.23 19.07
CA ARG A 3 5.29 4.39 17.89
C ARG A 3 4.54 5.73 17.88
N ASN A 4 4.12 6.20 19.04
CA ASN A 4 3.35 7.45 19.15
C ASN A 4 4.23 8.66 18.94
N ALA A 5 5.43 8.68 19.54
CA ALA A 5 6.42 9.73 19.33
C ALA A 5 6.86 9.77 17.85
N PHE A 6 7.07 8.62 17.22
CA PHE A 6 7.37 8.57 15.78
C PHE A 6 6.24 9.16 14.94
N SER A 7 4.98 8.80 15.21
CA SER A 7 3.82 9.32 14.49
C SER A 7 3.73 10.84 14.57
N SER A 8 3.88 11.40 15.78
CA SER A 8 3.80 12.85 16.01
C SER A 8 4.90 13.61 15.25
N VAL A 9 6.13 13.11 15.30
CA VAL A 9 7.27 13.73 14.59
C VAL A 9 7.07 13.60 13.07
N ALA A 10 6.62 12.44 12.58
CA ALA A 10 6.36 12.22 11.17
C ALA A 10 5.28 13.17 10.64
N ASP A 11 4.17 13.31 11.38
CA ASP A 11 3.08 14.21 11.02
C ASP A 11 3.56 15.66 10.96
N SER A 12 4.32 16.11 11.96
CA SER A 12 4.83 17.50 12.01
C SER A 12 5.79 17.79 10.86
N LEU A 13 6.73 16.90 10.58
CA LEU A 13 7.72 17.10 9.52
C LEU A 13 7.06 17.08 8.12
N LEU A 14 6.18 16.11 7.84
CA LEU A 14 5.52 16.01 6.56
C LEU A 14 4.54 17.17 6.34
N ALA A 15 3.81 17.61 7.37
CA ALA A 15 2.94 18.78 7.29
C ALA A 15 3.72 20.08 7.05
N ALA A 16 4.95 20.18 7.56
CA ALA A 16 5.86 21.30 7.31
C ALA A 16 6.56 21.24 5.93
N GLY A 17 6.25 20.24 5.11
CA GLY A 17 6.81 20.10 3.76
C GLY A 17 8.15 19.36 3.69
N PHE A 18 8.66 18.85 4.80
CA PHE A 18 9.92 18.11 4.83
C PHE A 18 9.75 16.66 4.38
N LYS A 19 10.79 16.13 3.75
CA LYS A 19 10.89 14.69 3.51
C LYS A 19 11.27 13.98 4.81
N LEU A 20 10.65 12.83 5.04
CA LEU A 20 10.94 11.98 6.20
C LEU A 20 11.68 10.73 5.75
N ARG A 21 12.79 10.41 6.42
CA ARG A 21 13.55 9.18 6.16
C ARG A 21 13.61 8.34 7.43
N PHE A 22 13.18 7.08 7.33
CA PHE A 22 13.15 6.15 8.47
C PHE A 22 13.35 4.70 8.02
N ARG A 23 13.49 3.78 8.96
CA ARG A 23 13.51 2.34 8.68
C ARG A 23 12.10 1.79 8.62
N ALA A 24 11.76 1.15 7.52
CA ALA A 24 10.50 0.42 7.39
C ALA A 24 10.47 -0.76 8.37
N GLY A 25 9.31 -1.03 8.94
CA GLY A 25 9.07 -2.20 9.79
C GLY A 25 7.97 -3.08 9.24
N GLY A 26 8.14 -4.40 9.38
CA GLY A 26 7.14 -5.38 8.98
C GLY A 26 7.34 -5.94 7.57
N HIS A 27 6.50 -6.93 7.24
CA HIS A 27 6.66 -7.74 6.02
C HIS A 27 5.51 -7.59 5.02
N SER A 28 4.51 -6.75 5.32
CA SER A 28 3.29 -6.60 4.50
C SER A 28 3.54 -6.11 3.07
N MET A 29 4.63 -5.39 2.85
CA MET A 29 5.03 -4.88 1.54
C MET A 29 5.93 -5.84 0.75
N GLY A 30 6.31 -6.97 1.31
CA GLY A 30 7.09 -8.01 0.65
C GLY A 30 8.40 -7.48 0.07
N SER A 31 8.61 -7.67 -1.24
CA SER A 31 9.84 -7.24 -1.91
C SER A 31 9.89 -5.74 -2.23
N ALA A 32 8.77 -5.03 -2.15
CA ALA A 32 8.73 -3.59 -2.45
C ALA A 32 9.39 -2.76 -1.35
N LEU A 33 9.04 -3.03 -0.09
CA LEU A 33 9.66 -2.45 1.11
C LEU A 33 9.93 -3.58 2.10
N ARG A 34 11.18 -3.92 2.32
CA ARG A 34 11.56 -4.98 3.24
C ARG A 34 11.74 -4.44 4.66
N ASP A 35 11.55 -5.30 5.63
CA ASP A 35 11.84 -4.97 7.02
C ASP A 35 13.27 -4.45 7.20
N GLY A 36 13.42 -3.36 7.94
CA GLY A 36 14.71 -2.70 8.20
C GLY A 36 15.27 -1.84 7.07
N GLU A 37 14.70 -1.86 5.85
CA GLU A 37 15.13 -0.96 4.77
C GLU A 37 14.84 0.50 5.10
N ARG A 38 15.69 1.41 4.62
CA ARG A 38 15.44 2.85 4.74
C ARG A 38 14.52 3.32 3.64
N VAL A 39 13.44 3.94 4.01
CA VAL A 39 12.48 4.55 3.08
C VAL A 39 12.49 6.06 3.23
N THR A 40 12.25 6.75 2.12
CA THR A 40 12.04 8.19 2.11
C THR A 40 10.61 8.47 1.70
N VAL A 41 9.91 9.22 2.53
CA VAL A 41 8.55 9.71 2.29
C VAL A 41 8.62 11.19 1.98
N ALA A 42 7.92 11.64 0.94
CA ALA A 42 7.69 13.05 0.64
C ALA A 42 6.22 13.40 0.91
N PRO A 43 5.92 14.63 1.35
CA PRO A 43 4.56 15.13 1.39
C PRO A 43 3.89 15.00 0.01
N VAL A 44 2.60 14.72 -0.01
CA VAL A 44 1.81 14.64 -1.24
C VAL A 44 0.39 15.12 -0.96
N ASP A 45 -0.19 15.87 -1.89
CA ASP A 45 -1.61 16.18 -1.86
C ASP A 45 -2.42 14.93 -2.28
N ALA A 46 -3.58 14.74 -1.69
CA ALA A 46 -4.43 13.59 -1.99
C ALA A 46 -4.85 13.52 -3.47
N ARG A 47 -4.94 14.67 -4.15
CA ARG A 47 -5.25 14.77 -5.58
C ARG A 47 -4.12 14.31 -6.50
N ASP A 48 -2.89 14.30 -5.99
CA ASP A 48 -1.68 13.90 -6.71
C ASP A 48 -1.28 12.44 -6.45
N VAL A 49 -2.13 11.71 -5.73
CA VAL A 49 -1.96 10.28 -5.46
C VAL A 49 -2.62 9.47 -6.56
N ASP A 50 -1.87 8.52 -7.10
CA ASP A 50 -2.35 7.58 -8.12
C ASP A 50 -2.44 6.14 -7.60
N VAL A 51 -3.25 5.34 -8.28
CA VAL A 51 -3.27 3.89 -8.08
C VAL A 51 -1.88 3.32 -8.39
N GLY A 52 -1.34 2.52 -7.47
CA GLY A 52 0.01 1.97 -7.55
C GLY A 52 1.03 2.72 -6.70
N ASP A 53 0.76 3.94 -6.26
CA ASP A 53 1.62 4.64 -5.32
C ASP A 53 1.67 3.90 -3.98
N ILE A 54 2.82 3.95 -3.31
CA ILE A 54 2.93 3.53 -1.91
C ILE A 54 2.77 4.79 -1.07
N VAL A 55 1.69 4.84 -0.31
CA VAL A 55 1.37 6.00 0.53
C VAL A 55 1.65 5.73 2.00
N PHE A 56 2.08 6.77 2.69
CA PHE A 56 2.27 6.78 4.13
C PHE A 56 1.09 7.48 4.79
N CYS A 57 0.39 6.76 5.64
CA CYS A 57 -0.85 7.19 6.27
C CYS A 57 -0.80 7.02 7.79
N GLN A 58 -1.52 7.87 8.49
CA GLN A 58 -1.79 7.70 9.91
C GLN A 58 -3.13 7.00 10.10
N THR A 59 -3.10 5.80 10.67
CA THR A 59 -4.31 5.03 10.96
C THR A 59 -4.54 4.91 12.46
N TRP A 60 -5.70 4.40 12.87
CA TRP A 60 -5.99 4.12 14.28
C TRP A 60 -5.06 3.05 14.90
N ARG A 61 -4.42 2.22 14.06
CA ARG A 61 -3.39 1.24 14.48
C ARG A 61 -1.99 1.83 14.47
N GLY A 62 -1.84 3.09 14.07
CA GLY A 62 -0.56 3.77 13.91
C GLY A 62 -0.18 4.00 12.44
N PRO A 63 1.08 4.36 12.19
CA PRO A 63 1.57 4.66 10.85
C PRO A 63 1.57 3.40 9.97
N LEU A 64 1.19 3.59 8.70
CA LEU A 64 1.05 2.53 7.70
C LEU A 64 1.63 3.01 6.37
N ALA A 65 2.43 2.16 5.70
CA ALA A 65 2.92 2.42 4.35
C ALA A 65 2.48 1.27 3.44
N HIS A 66 1.40 1.47 2.68
CA HIS A 66 0.82 0.45 1.80
C HIS A 66 0.51 1.02 0.41
N ARG A 67 0.24 0.11 -0.53
CA ARG A 67 -0.02 0.47 -1.92
C ARG A 67 -1.48 0.79 -2.18
N VAL A 68 -1.71 1.88 -2.91
CA VAL A 68 -3.03 2.27 -3.39
C VAL A 68 -3.52 1.28 -4.44
N GLN A 69 -4.59 0.57 -4.14
CA GLN A 69 -5.26 -0.37 -5.04
C GLN A 69 -6.39 0.31 -5.82
N ARG A 70 -7.14 1.17 -5.15
CA ARG A 70 -8.25 1.94 -5.72
C ARG A 70 -8.34 3.30 -5.05
N ILE A 71 -8.85 4.26 -5.80
CA ILE A 71 -9.26 5.57 -5.31
C ILE A 71 -10.79 5.63 -5.43
N GLU A 72 -11.45 5.88 -4.33
CA GLU A 72 -12.91 5.84 -4.22
C GLU A 72 -13.43 7.24 -3.88
N GLN A 73 -14.47 7.65 -4.58
CA GLN A 73 -15.21 8.85 -4.19
C GLN A 73 -16.32 8.44 -3.24
N ALA A 74 -16.27 8.98 -2.04
CA ALA A 74 -17.31 8.82 -1.04
C ALA A 74 -18.37 9.92 -1.18
N ALA A 75 -19.46 9.82 -0.40
CA ALA A 75 -20.49 10.84 -0.36
C ALA A 75 -19.89 12.24 -0.10
N ALA A 76 -20.53 13.28 -0.63
CA ALA A 76 -20.10 14.67 -0.54
C ALA A 76 -18.70 14.97 -1.16
N GLY A 77 -18.24 14.16 -2.13
CA GLY A 77 -16.99 14.39 -2.84
C GLY A 77 -15.72 14.04 -2.04
N ALA A 78 -15.85 13.41 -0.89
CA ALA A 78 -14.71 12.96 -0.10
C ALA A 78 -13.95 11.83 -0.83
N VAL A 79 -12.62 11.91 -0.82
CA VAL A 79 -11.76 10.88 -1.42
C VAL A 79 -11.30 9.89 -0.36
N ARG A 80 -11.35 8.61 -0.67
CA ARG A 80 -10.81 7.51 0.12
C ARG A 80 -9.88 6.64 -0.71
N PHE A 81 -8.90 6.07 -0.04
CA PHE A 81 -7.91 5.18 -0.66
C PHE A 81 -8.10 3.78 -0.11
N ALA A 82 -8.38 2.82 -0.99
CA ALA A 82 -8.28 1.40 -0.65
C ALA A 82 -6.81 0.99 -0.78
N LEU A 83 -6.21 0.62 0.33
CA LEU A 83 -4.81 0.26 0.43
C LEU A 83 -4.65 -1.25 0.63
N ARG A 84 -3.48 -1.77 0.25
CA ARG A 84 -3.09 -3.15 0.57
C ARG A 84 -1.57 -3.28 0.59
N GLY A 85 -1.05 -4.07 1.50
CA GLY A 85 0.33 -4.53 1.46
C GLY A 85 0.56 -5.49 0.29
N ASP A 86 1.68 -5.40 -0.39
CA ASP A 86 1.99 -6.23 -1.58
C ASP A 86 2.03 -7.74 -1.28
N ALA A 87 2.34 -8.10 -0.03
CA ALA A 87 2.33 -9.48 0.46
C ALA A 87 1.02 -9.86 1.19
N SER A 88 0.06 -8.94 1.30
CA SER A 88 -1.22 -9.18 1.96
C SER A 88 -2.26 -9.68 0.96
N PHE A 89 -3.17 -10.56 1.43
CA PHE A 89 -4.29 -11.07 0.63
C PHE A 89 -5.54 -10.21 0.75
N GLU A 90 -5.66 -9.43 1.82
CA GLU A 90 -6.82 -8.62 2.13
C GLU A 90 -6.49 -7.14 2.00
N ASP A 91 -7.48 -6.36 1.60
CA ASP A 91 -7.40 -4.91 1.59
C ASP A 91 -7.48 -4.38 3.04
N ASP A 92 -6.77 -3.30 3.30
CA ASP A 92 -6.93 -2.55 4.55
C ASP A 92 -8.30 -1.86 4.60
N ARG A 93 -8.68 -1.39 5.78
CA ARG A 93 -9.80 -0.46 5.87
C ARG A 93 -9.51 0.79 5.05
N PRO A 94 -10.48 1.29 4.25
CA PRO A 94 -10.25 2.48 3.44
C PRO A 94 -9.77 3.67 4.28
N VAL A 95 -8.74 4.35 3.79
CA VAL A 95 -8.09 5.49 4.43
C VAL A 95 -8.65 6.79 3.81
N ALA A 96 -9.08 7.72 4.64
CA ALA A 96 -9.52 9.03 4.18
C ALA A 96 -8.33 9.91 3.73
N ALA A 97 -8.59 10.87 2.85
CA ALA A 97 -7.59 11.83 2.41
C ALA A 97 -6.92 12.58 3.59
N SER A 98 -7.67 12.86 4.66
CA SER A 98 -7.17 13.50 5.87
C SER A 98 -6.18 12.66 6.68
N GLN A 99 -6.12 11.36 6.44
CA GLN A 99 -5.17 10.43 7.08
C GLN A 99 -3.90 10.24 6.27
N LEU A 100 -3.88 10.69 5.01
CA LEU A 100 -2.71 10.69 4.16
C LEU A 100 -1.66 11.67 4.70
N ARG A 101 -0.40 11.25 4.73
CA ARG A 101 0.71 12.08 5.18
C ARG A 101 1.76 12.28 4.10
N GLY A 102 1.93 11.31 3.21
CA GLY A 102 2.91 11.42 2.17
C GLY A 102 2.97 10.19 1.27
N ARG A 103 3.89 10.23 0.32
CA ARG A 103 4.16 9.14 -0.62
C ARG A 103 5.59 8.66 -0.45
N VAL A 104 5.79 7.34 -0.44
CA VAL A 104 7.13 6.75 -0.46
C VAL A 104 7.74 6.99 -1.84
N ILE A 105 8.83 7.75 -1.87
CA ILE A 105 9.51 8.13 -3.11
C ILE A 105 10.75 7.31 -3.38
N SER A 106 11.41 6.77 -2.37
CA SER A 106 12.58 5.92 -2.54
C SER A 106 12.77 4.92 -1.42
N VAL A 107 13.46 3.84 -1.74
CA VAL A 107 13.93 2.83 -0.78
C VAL A 107 15.43 2.65 -0.96
N GLU A 108 16.17 2.57 0.15
CA GLU A 108 17.60 2.26 0.15
C GLU A 108 17.81 0.78 0.50
N ARG A 109 18.51 0.09 -0.38
CA ARG A 109 18.81 -1.34 -0.30
C ARG A 109 20.28 -1.56 -0.62
N ASN A 110 21.01 -2.20 0.29
CA ASN A 110 22.45 -2.48 0.11
C ASN A 110 23.26 -1.21 -0.26
N GLY A 111 22.97 -0.09 0.41
CA GLY A 111 23.65 1.19 0.17
C GLY A 111 23.28 1.90 -1.14
N ARG A 112 22.33 1.35 -1.92
CA ARG A 112 21.82 1.96 -3.15
C ARG A 112 20.39 2.46 -2.96
N ALA A 113 20.13 3.70 -3.38
CA ALA A 113 18.79 4.25 -3.41
C ALA A 113 18.08 3.83 -4.71
N PHE A 114 16.86 3.31 -4.57
CA PHE A 114 15.96 2.99 -5.66
C PHE A 114 14.80 3.97 -5.60
N ASP A 115 14.63 4.75 -6.66
CA ASP A 115 13.53 5.67 -6.79
C ASP A 115 12.24 4.91 -7.13
N LEU A 116 11.23 5.06 -6.30
CA LEU A 116 9.91 4.45 -6.49
C LEU A 116 8.95 5.40 -7.23
N ALA A 117 9.21 6.70 -7.18
CA ALA A 117 8.41 7.70 -7.89
C ALA A 117 8.67 7.68 -9.40
N LEU A 118 9.88 7.32 -9.82
CA LEU A 118 10.28 7.25 -11.23
C LEU A 118 9.94 5.91 -11.91
N ARG A 119 9.60 4.87 -11.16
CA ARG A 119 9.23 3.56 -11.71
C ARG A 119 7.85 3.53 -12.36
N GLY A 120 7.46 4.59 -12.98
CA GLY A 120 6.28 4.60 -13.77
C GLY A 120 5.84 6.02 -14.07
N GLY A 121 6.39 6.60 -15.09
CA GLY A 121 5.55 7.48 -15.89
C GLY A 121 4.20 6.78 -16.14
N ALA A 122 3.18 7.47 -16.61
CA ALA A 122 1.83 6.94 -16.80
C ALA A 122 1.78 5.50 -17.39
N LEU A 123 2.77 5.11 -18.20
CA LEU A 123 2.88 3.78 -18.80
C LEU A 123 3.31 2.70 -17.78
N GLY A 124 4.32 2.95 -16.97
CA GLY A 124 4.79 1.97 -15.97
C GLY A 124 3.75 1.74 -14.87
N ARG A 125 3.03 2.79 -14.48
CA ARG A 125 1.86 2.68 -13.58
C ARG A 125 0.74 1.85 -14.20
N ARG A 126 0.43 2.03 -15.48
CA ARG A 126 -0.57 1.23 -16.20
C ARG A 126 -0.21 -0.25 -16.27
N ILE A 127 1.05 -0.56 -16.56
CA ILE A 127 1.56 -1.96 -16.59
C ILE A 127 1.48 -2.57 -15.18
N PHE A 128 1.89 -1.84 -14.15
CA PHE A 128 1.85 -2.32 -12.77
C PHE A 128 0.41 -2.58 -12.30
N VAL A 129 -0.51 -1.65 -12.56
CA VAL A 129 -1.94 -1.80 -12.24
C VAL A 129 -2.56 -2.98 -12.99
N ALA A 130 -2.19 -3.18 -14.27
CA ALA A 130 -2.63 -4.34 -15.05
C ALA A 130 -2.13 -5.66 -14.43
N ALA A 131 -0.88 -5.72 -13.99
CA ALA A 131 -0.30 -6.87 -13.31
C ALA A 131 -0.99 -7.17 -11.96
N LEU A 132 -1.29 -6.12 -11.17
CA LEU A 132 -2.05 -6.26 -9.91
C LEU A 132 -3.47 -6.81 -10.16
N ARG A 133 -4.15 -6.29 -11.19
CA ARG A 133 -5.50 -6.77 -11.58
C ARG A 133 -5.47 -8.22 -12.05
N ALA A 134 -4.45 -8.60 -12.82
CA ALA A 134 -4.27 -9.98 -13.27
C ALA A 134 -4.03 -10.93 -12.09
N ARG A 135 -3.20 -10.55 -11.11
CA ARG A 135 -2.99 -11.35 -9.88
C ARG A 135 -4.26 -11.47 -9.05
N ALA A 136 -5.02 -10.39 -8.89
CA ALA A 136 -6.29 -10.42 -8.16
C ALA A 136 -7.32 -11.31 -8.85
N ALA A 137 -7.41 -11.27 -10.19
CA ALA A 137 -8.29 -12.14 -10.98
C ALA A 137 -7.92 -13.63 -10.87
N LEU A 138 -6.62 -13.95 -10.93
CA LEU A 138 -6.10 -15.30 -10.70
C LEU A 138 -6.42 -15.81 -9.30
N ALA A 139 -6.22 -15.01 -8.27
CA ALA A 139 -6.54 -15.37 -6.89
C ALA A 139 -8.05 -15.56 -6.66
N SER A 140 -8.89 -14.86 -7.39
CA SER A 140 -10.35 -15.05 -7.37
C SER A 140 -10.77 -16.31 -8.10
N ALA A 141 -10.14 -16.62 -9.22
CA ALA A 141 -10.41 -17.83 -10.00
C ALA A 141 -10.02 -19.10 -9.22
N THR A 142 -8.88 -19.11 -8.55
CA THR A 142 -8.44 -20.25 -7.71
C THR A 142 -9.37 -20.47 -6.52
N ARG A 143 -9.92 -19.42 -5.93
CA ARG A 143 -10.94 -19.54 -4.87
C ARG A 143 -12.26 -20.12 -5.40
N ALA A 144 -12.69 -19.70 -6.58
CA ALA A 144 -13.93 -20.20 -7.20
C ALA A 144 -13.83 -21.67 -7.60
N LEU A 145 -12.63 -22.16 -7.96
CA LEU A 145 -12.37 -23.56 -8.29
C LEU A 145 -12.23 -24.45 -7.05
N GLY A 146 -11.73 -23.92 -5.93
CA GLY A 146 -11.57 -24.63 -4.65
C GLY A 146 -12.88 -24.88 -3.90
N THR A 147 -13.97 -24.20 -4.24
CA THR A 147 -15.28 -24.36 -3.60
C THR A 147 -16.22 -25.34 -4.32
N ARG A 148 -15.82 -25.92 -5.46
CA ARG A 148 -16.57 -27.01 -6.07
C ARG A 148 -16.18 -28.29 -5.36
N GLY A 149 -16.99 -28.61 -4.35
CA GLY A 149 -16.85 -29.71 -3.43
C GLY A 149 -16.59 -31.04 -4.09
N VAL A 150 -15.72 -31.78 -3.47
CA VAL A 150 -15.65 -33.23 -3.60
C VAL A 150 -16.96 -33.80 -3.06
N LEU A 151 -17.86 -34.17 -3.96
CA LEU A 151 -18.96 -35.08 -3.64
C LEU A 151 -18.34 -36.46 -3.39
N VAL A 152 -18.06 -36.76 -2.14
CA VAL A 152 -17.78 -38.12 -1.71
C VAL A 152 -19.05 -38.91 -1.88
N ARG A 153 -19.08 -39.76 -2.91
CA ARG A 153 -20.11 -40.78 -3.08
C ARG A 153 -19.82 -41.88 -2.07
N ASP A 154 -20.70 -42.04 -1.12
CA ASP A 154 -20.68 -43.13 -0.16
C ASP A 154 -21.02 -44.44 -0.89
N PRO A 155 -20.17 -45.49 -0.82
CA PRO A 155 -20.53 -46.81 -1.40
C PRO A 155 -20.99 -47.70 -0.28
N ALA A 156 -22.29 -47.60 0.09
CA ALA A 156 -22.94 -48.65 0.85
C ALA A 156 -24.47 -48.50 0.81
N ALA A 157 -25.11 -49.21 -0.06
CA ALA A 157 -26.38 -49.91 0.11
C ALA A 157 -26.56 -50.91 -1.05
#